data_e670c9f0406b2fbeb4cdecfef94b56cc
#
_entry.id   e670c9f0406b2fbeb4cdecfef94b56cc
#
_cell.length_a   1.000
_cell.length_b   1.000
_cell.length_c   1.000
_cell.angle_alpha   90.00
_cell.angle_beta   90.00
_cell.angle_gamma   90.00
#
_symmetry.space_group_name_H-M   'P 1'
#
loop_
_entity.id
_entity.type
_entity.pdbx_description
1 polymer ?
#
loop_
_entity_poly.entity_id
_entity_poly.type
_entity_poly.pdbx_seq_one_letter_code
_entity_poly.pdbx_strand_id
1 'polypeptide(L)'
;KQNRIYITGILLLFAFLSGRAQQPRIDELECRNLKIGYEKTLHMIFPTPVKYLNMGDENIIGEVIQVCPSVIRLKSTVRDFKGETNLSVVTEDSRYYTYCISFDEGAQAVYKEGGTMPETAVLPVSDEKLTHVIYPEKIVYVDFGNTTVQVEKAENVNNIVALRAVSPFALQTNLTAITESGRFYTFDLRYAPGCERFSFIVDKQDTQKKQVAILEGRERNTRQKALLEKEISRRPKLLTNIRDEVAGMRFCVTNIFVDNDILLFRFGLHNRSQIGYTIDFIRFYICLLYTSDAADDLT
;
A
#
# COMPACT_ATOMS: atom_id res chain seq x y z
N LYS A 1 12.81 85.58 46.05
CA LYS A 1 12.28 84.14 46.00
C LYS A 1 12.64 83.58 44.68
N GLN A 2 13.69 82.76 44.62
CA GLN A 2 14.17 82.07 43.42
C GLN A 2 13.52 80.70 43.28
N ASN A 3 12.76 80.47 42.23
CA ASN A 3 12.25 79.15 41.87
C ASN A 3 13.30 78.41 41.05
N ARG A 4 13.88 77.38 41.62
CA ARG A 4 14.72 76.43 40.92
C ARG A 4 13.83 75.35 40.25
N ILE A 5 13.84 75.34 38.94
CA ILE A 5 13.21 74.32 38.17
C ILE A 5 14.25 73.21 37.99
N TYR A 6 14.02 72.02 38.55
CA TYR A 6 14.80 70.82 38.27
C TYR A 6 14.25 70.13 37.02
N ILE A 7 15.00 70.16 35.90
CA ILE A 7 14.70 69.37 34.73
C ILE A 7 15.33 67.98 34.92
N THR A 8 14.53 67.00 35.25
CA THR A 8 14.96 65.58 35.28
C THR A 8 14.96 65.03 33.87
N GLY A 9 16.14 64.96 33.26
CA GLY A 9 16.29 64.32 31.97
C GLY A 9 16.15 62.78 32.05
N ILE A 10 15.11 62.23 31.51
CA ILE A 10 14.98 60.80 31.34
C ILE A 10 15.82 60.38 30.11
N LEU A 11 16.95 59.73 30.38
CA LEU A 11 17.78 59.13 29.36
C LEU A 11 17.14 57.81 28.94
N LEU A 12 16.38 57.81 27.85
CA LEU A 12 15.88 56.61 27.21
C LEU A 12 17.04 55.88 26.51
N LEU A 13 17.56 54.85 27.18
CA LEU A 13 18.55 53.94 26.60
C LEU A 13 17.86 53.03 25.57
N PHE A 14 17.86 53.40 24.28
CA PHE A 14 17.49 52.50 23.21
C PHE A 14 18.58 51.43 23.07
N ALA A 15 18.37 50.27 23.65
CA ALA A 15 19.14 49.10 23.34
C ALA A 15 18.78 48.66 21.92
N PHE A 16 19.56 49.03 20.93
CA PHE A 16 19.51 48.41 19.59
C PHE A 16 19.88 46.94 19.75
N LEU A 17 18.91 46.09 19.83
CA LEU A 17 19.06 44.66 19.55
C LEU A 17 19.46 44.56 18.09
N SER A 18 20.75 44.58 17.81
CA SER A 18 21.31 44.25 16.51
C SER A 18 21.01 42.77 16.28
N GLY A 19 19.84 42.49 15.71
CA GLY A 19 19.55 41.17 15.14
C GLY A 19 20.62 40.88 14.09
N ARG A 20 21.63 40.10 14.46
CA ARG A 20 22.55 39.56 13.50
C ARG A 20 21.71 38.62 12.61
N ALA A 21 21.40 39.07 11.41
CA ALA A 21 20.92 38.18 10.35
C ALA A 21 22.01 37.13 10.16
N GLN A 22 21.79 35.94 10.73
CA GLN A 22 22.67 34.81 10.55
C GLN A 22 22.46 34.36 9.11
N GLN A 23 23.47 34.46 8.26
CA GLN A 23 23.38 33.86 6.93
C GLN A 23 23.15 32.36 7.11
N PRO A 24 22.11 31.81 6.49
CA PRO A 24 21.87 30.37 6.58
C PRO A 24 23.07 29.65 5.94
N ARG A 25 23.65 28.74 6.69
CA ARG A 25 24.63 27.80 6.13
C ARG A 25 23.86 26.73 5.39
N ILE A 26 24.13 26.57 4.10
CA ILE A 26 23.51 25.54 3.26
C ILE A 26 24.55 24.44 3.08
N ASP A 27 24.27 23.28 3.62
CA ASP A 27 25.08 22.08 3.44
C ASP A 27 24.30 21.15 2.49
N GLU A 28 24.95 20.60 1.49
CA GLU A 28 24.35 19.64 0.55
C GLU A 28 24.25 18.27 1.21
N LEU A 29 23.10 17.65 1.03
CA LEU A 29 22.89 16.27 1.45
C LEU A 29 23.19 15.33 0.27
N GLU A 30 24.09 14.39 0.49
CA GLU A 30 24.48 13.41 -0.53
C GLU A 30 23.28 12.54 -0.94
N CYS A 31 23.02 12.50 -2.26
CA CYS A 31 21.97 11.72 -2.89
C CYS A 31 22.45 10.28 -3.12
N ARG A 32 21.66 9.28 -2.74
CA ARG A 32 21.95 7.87 -2.99
C ARG A 32 21.41 7.44 -4.33
N ASN A 33 22.25 6.84 -5.16
CA ASN A 33 21.85 6.36 -6.47
C ASN A 33 20.96 5.10 -6.34
N LEU A 34 19.83 5.11 -7.01
CA LEU A 34 18.86 4.03 -7.05
C LEU A 34 18.40 3.82 -8.49
N LYS A 35 18.24 2.57 -8.90
CA LYS A 35 17.76 2.20 -10.22
C LYS A 35 16.38 1.57 -10.13
N ILE A 36 15.49 1.94 -11.04
CA ILE A 36 14.17 1.33 -11.18
C ILE A 36 13.91 0.93 -12.62
N GLY A 37 13.14 -0.14 -12.81
CA GLY A 37 12.71 -0.62 -14.11
C GLY A 37 11.22 -0.43 -14.36
N TYR A 38 10.80 -0.78 -15.55
CA TYR A 38 9.38 -0.77 -15.93
C TYR A 38 8.70 -2.12 -15.63
N GLU A 39 9.41 -3.24 -15.83
CA GLU A 39 8.84 -4.58 -15.67
C GLU A 39 8.75 -5.04 -14.22
N LYS A 40 9.55 -4.45 -13.33
CA LYS A 40 9.59 -4.78 -11.91
C LYS A 40 9.09 -3.63 -11.05
N THR A 41 8.40 -3.97 -9.96
CA THR A 41 8.14 -3.04 -8.86
C THR A 41 9.27 -3.15 -7.84
N LEU A 42 9.93 -2.02 -7.55
CA LEU A 42 10.93 -1.94 -6.49
C LEU A 42 10.25 -1.75 -5.14
N HIS A 43 10.58 -2.57 -4.17
CA HIS A 43 10.18 -2.41 -2.78
C HIS A 43 11.37 -1.91 -1.96
N MET A 44 11.21 -0.79 -1.28
CA MET A 44 12.22 -0.22 -0.40
C MET A 44 11.83 -0.43 1.06
N ILE A 45 12.71 -1.06 1.83
CA ILE A 45 12.49 -1.41 3.24
C ILE A 45 13.29 -0.45 4.11
N PHE A 46 12.60 0.29 4.98
CA PHE A 46 13.18 1.24 5.92
C PHE A 46 13.21 0.66 7.34
N PRO A 47 14.12 1.15 8.21
CA PRO A 47 14.20 0.69 9.60
C PRO A 47 12.96 1.01 10.44
N THR A 48 12.25 2.09 10.11
CA THR A 48 11.05 2.56 10.82
C THR A 48 9.97 2.99 9.82
N PRO A 49 8.70 3.13 10.25
CA PRO A 49 7.60 3.52 9.37
C PRO A 49 7.85 4.83 8.62
N VAL A 50 7.46 4.87 7.35
CA VAL A 50 7.54 6.05 6.48
C VAL A 50 6.37 6.98 6.79
N LYS A 51 6.65 8.26 7.02
CA LYS A 51 5.67 9.31 7.30
C LYS A 51 5.49 10.28 6.13
N TYR A 52 6.52 10.42 5.32
CA TYR A 52 6.49 11.32 4.15
C TYR A 52 7.21 10.65 2.99
N LEU A 53 6.60 10.75 1.82
CA LEU A 53 7.09 10.23 0.55
C LEU A 53 6.80 11.27 -0.52
N ASN A 54 7.84 11.68 -1.25
CA ASN A 54 7.70 12.61 -2.36
C ASN A 54 8.57 12.17 -3.54
N MET A 55 8.00 12.16 -4.72
CA MET A 55 8.65 11.84 -5.99
C MET A 55 8.85 13.12 -6.80
N GLY A 56 10.01 13.25 -7.45
CA GLY A 56 10.42 14.46 -8.15
C GLY A 56 9.67 14.74 -9.45
N ASP A 57 9.19 13.68 -10.10
CA ASP A 57 8.42 13.81 -11.35
C ASP A 57 7.41 12.65 -11.52
N GLU A 58 6.66 12.71 -12.64
CA GLU A 58 5.62 11.73 -12.99
C GLU A 58 6.14 10.44 -13.67
N ASN A 59 7.44 10.37 -13.95
CA ASN A 59 8.06 9.17 -14.52
C ASN A 59 8.14 8.03 -13.51
N ILE A 60 7.97 8.35 -12.24
CA ILE A 60 7.92 7.37 -11.16
C ILE A 60 6.64 7.51 -10.35
N ILE A 61 6.10 6.38 -9.94
CA ILE A 61 4.98 6.32 -9.01
C ILE A 61 5.37 5.49 -7.79
N GLY A 62 4.86 5.87 -6.62
CA GLY A 62 5.16 5.14 -5.40
C GLY A 62 4.16 5.40 -4.30
N GLU A 63 4.08 4.46 -3.38
CA GLU A 63 3.23 4.59 -2.20
C GLU A 63 3.78 3.81 -1.01
N VAL A 64 3.36 4.19 0.18
CA VAL A 64 3.63 3.45 1.42
C VAL A 64 2.67 2.28 1.53
N ILE A 65 3.18 1.09 1.81
CA ILE A 65 2.35 -0.10 1.98
C ILE A 65 1.64 -0.04 3.34
N GLN A 66 0.32 0.10 3.35
CA GLN A 66 -0.47 0.33 4.56
C GLN A 66 -0.32 -0.77 5.61
N VAL A 67 -0.25 -2.04 5.19
CA VAL A 67 -0.08 -3.19 6.10
C VAL A 67 1.34 -3.34 6.62
N CYS A 68 2.32 -2.63 6.03
CA CYS A 68 3.72 -2.61 6.44
C CYS A 68 4.32 -1.22 6.18
N PRO A 69 4.03 -0.20 7.03
CA PRO A 69 4.38 1.19 6.75
C PRO A 69 5.89 1.50 6.68
N SER A 70 6.74 0.55 7.05
CA SER A 70 8.20 0.64 6.83
C SER A 70 8.62 0.25 5.41
N VAL A 71 7.69 -0.14 4.55
CA VAL A 71 7.96 -0.51 3.16
C VAL A 71 7.21 0.44 2.23
N ILE A 72 7.91 0.94 1.22
CA ILE A 72 7.32 1.64 0.08
C ILE A 72 7.49 0.80 -1.17
N ARG A 73 6.57 0.94 -2.11
CA ARG A 73 6.73 0.42 -3.46
C ARG A 73 6.93 1.55 -4.45
N LEU A 74 7.81 1.36 -5.41
CA LEU A 74 8.12 2.29 -6.49
C LEU A 74 8.11 1.57 -7.82
N LYS A 75 7.67 2.28 -8.86
CA LYS A 75 7.68 1.78 -10.22
C LYS A 75 7.89 2.89 -11.22
N SER A 76 8.58 2.61 -12.34
CA SER A 76 8.58 3.49 -13.48
C SER A 76 7.22 3.45 -14.20
N THR A 77 6.68 4.61 -14.54
CA THR A 77 5.44 4.74 -15.32
C THR A 77 5.70 4.62 -16.83
N VAL A 78 6.94 4.83 -17.23
CA VAL A 78 7.37 4.84 -18.63
C VAL A 78 8.56 3.92 -18.83
N ARG A 79 8.70 3.39 -20.05
CA ARG A 79 9.90 2.67 -20.47
C ARG A 79 10.98 3.68 -20.83
N ASP A 80 12.16 3.50 -20.23
CA ASP A 80 13.37 4.26 -20.57
C ASP A 80 13.21 5.80 -20.44
N PHE A 81 12.91 6.29 -19.23
CA PHE A 81 13.03 7.72 -18.98
C PHE A 81 14.52 8.15 -18.94
N LYS A 82 14.83 9.28 -19.58
CA LYS A 82 16.19 9.79 -19.66
C LYS A 82 16.47 10.75 -18.50
N GLY A 83 17.71 10.69 -17.99
CA GLY A 83 18.14 11.52 -16.88
C GLY A 83 17.83 10.90 -15.53
N GLU A 84 17.81 11.75 -14.53
CA GLU A 84 17.56 11.38 -13.14
C GLU A 84 16.38 12.14 -12.59
N THR A 85 15.60 11.49 -11.74
CA THR A 85 14.62 12.13 -10.87
C THR A 85 14.98 11.87 -9.41
N ASN A 86 14.27 12.45 -8.48
CA ASN A 86 14.56 12.27 -7.07
C ASN A 86 13.39 11.67 -6.29
N LEU A 87 13.74 11.01 -5.21
CA LEU A 87 12.80 10.51 -4.21
C LEU A 87 13.24 11.01 -2.84
N SER A 88 12.32 11.60 -2.10
CA SER A 88 12.52 12.03 -0.72
C SER A 88 11.64 11.24 0.22
N VAL A 89 12.22 10.71 1.29
CA VAL A 89 11.52 9.89 2.29
C VAL A 89 11.85 10.42 3.68
N VAL A 90 10.82 10.57 4.54
CA VAL A 90 11.00 10.84 5.96
C VAL A 90 10.35 9.70 6.76
N THR A 91 11.10 9.15 7.67
CA THR A 91 10.65 8.08 8.56
C THR A 91 10.17 8.62 9.93
N GLU A 92 9.48 7.80 10.69
CA GLU A 92 8.89 8.16 12.00
C GLU A 92 9.93 8.62 13.03
N ASP A 93 11.16 8.12 12.95
CA ASP A 93 12.31 8.55 13.76
C ASP A 93 12.95 9.86 13.25
N SER A 94 12.24 10.60 12.38
CA SER A 94 12.65 11.90 11.81
C SER A 94 13.91 11.85 10.94
N ARG A 95 14.29 10.70 10.43
CA ARG A 95 15.38 10.59 9.47
C ARG A 95 14.88 10.95 8.07
N TYR A 96 15.70 11.75 7.38
CA TYR A 96 15.47 12.14 5.99
C TYR A 96 16.41 11.35 5.08
N TYR A 97 15.83 10.76 4.05
CA TYR A 97 16.56 10.03 3.01
C TYR A 97 16.27 10.66 1.65
N THR A 98 17.31 10.79 0.84
CA THR A 98 17.17 11.27 -0.55
C THR A 98 17.86 10.29 -1.51
N TYR A 99 17.19 10.03 -2.62
CA TYR A 99 17.64 9.13 -3.66
C TYR A 99 17.59 9.81 -5.02
N CYS A 100 18.67 9.65 -5.79
CA CYS A 100 18.73 9.97 -7.21
C CYS A 100 18.35 8.73 -7.99
N ILE A 101 17.22 8.80 -8.71
CA ILE A 101 16.62 7.64 -9.37
C ILE A 101 16.86 7.74 -10.88
N SER A 102 17.47 6.71 -11.44
CA SER A 102 17.65 6.51 -12.86
C SER A 102 16.96 5.24 -13.35
N PHE A 103 16.68 5.21 -14.66
CA PHE A 103 16.08 4.02 -15.27
C PHE A 103 17.12 2.94 -15.57
N ASP A 104 16.77 1.68 -15.24
CA ASP A 104 17.52 0.49 -15.64
C ASP A 104 16.55 -0.69 -15.71
N GLU A 105 16.34 -1.27 -16.90
CA GLU A 105 15.45 -2.42 -17.07
C GLU A 105 15.89 -3.64 -16.24
N GLY A 106 17.19 -3.77 -15.95
CA GLY A 106 17.75 -4.82 -15.09
C GLY A 106 17.70 -4.51 -13.60
N ALA A 107 17.02 -3.45 -13.18
CA ALA A 107 16.95 -3.03 -11.78
C ALA A 107 16.43 -4.15 -10.86
N GLN A 108 16.91 -4.12 -9.63
CA GLN A 108 16.47 -5.06 -8.58
C GLN A 108 15.04 -4.74 -8.12
N ALA A 109 14.35 -5.78 -7.64
CA ALA A 109 12.98 -5.64 -7.11
C ALA A 109 12.94 -5.26 -5.62
N VAL A 110 14.08 -5.20 -4.95
CA VAL A 110 14.14 -4.88 -3.52
C VAL A 110 15.36 -4.03 -3.19
N TYR A 111 15.19 -3.09 -2.27
CA TYR A 111 16.23 -2.29 -1.66
C TYR A 111 16.00 -2.22 -0.15
N LYS A 112 17.02 -2.40 0.65
CA LYS A 112 16.93 -2.31 2.12
C LYS A 112 17.86 -1.21 2.63
N GLU A 113 17.27 -0.23 3.28
CA GLU A 113 18.02 0.87 3.88
C GLU A 113 18.79 0.39 5.12
N GLY A 114 20.11 0.61 5.11
CA GLY A 114 20.97 0.32 6.26
C GLY A 114 21.17 -1.17 6.59
N GLY A 115 20.94 -2.08 5.64
CA GLY A 115 21.06 -3.51 5.89
C GLY A 115 21.51 -4.31 4.67
N THR A 116 21.67 -5.62 4.87
CA THR A 116 21.94 -6.57 3.78
C THR A 116 20.71 -6.70 2.90
N MET A 117 20.90 -6.66 1.58
CA MET A 117 19.82 -6.87 0.60
C MET A 117 19.28 -8.30 0.76
N PRO A 118 17.94 -8.46 0.75
CA PRO A 118 17.33 -9.77 0.71
C PRO A 118 17.76 -10.53 -0.55
N GLU A 119 17.99 -11.83 -0.43
CA GLU A 119 18.23 -12.68 -1.59
C GLU A 119 16.92 -12.81 -2.40
N THR A 120 17.05 -12.70 -3.73
CA THR A 120 15.94 -12.88 -4.65
C THR A 120 16.08 -14.22 -5.35
N ALA A 121 15.12 -15.11 -5.17
CA ALA A 121 15.06 -16.37 -5.90
C ALA A 121 14.28 -16.19 -7.22
N VAL A 122 14.58 -17.03 -8.21
CA VAL A 122 13.88 -17.04 -9.49
C VAL A 122 12.82 -18.12 -9.48
N LEU A 123 11.56 -17.74 -9.78
CA LEU A 123 10.46 -18.69 -9.96
C LEU A 123 10.05 -18.79 -11.44
N PRO A 124 9.93 -20.01 -11.96
CA PRO A 124 9.40 -20.21 -13.30
C PRO A 124 7.87 -20.04 -13.31
N VAL A 125 7.37 -19.39 -14.34
CA VAL A 125 5.92 -19.28 -14.61
C VAL A 125 5.65 -19.61 -16.07
N SER A 126 4.50 -20.22 -16.34
CA SER A 126 4.06 -20.54 -17.70
C SER A 126 2.59 -20.17 -17.92
N ASP A 127 2.17 -20.11 -19.16
CA ASP A 127 0.78 -19.92 -19.58
C ASP A 127 -0.03 -21.23 -19.56
N GLU A 128 0.65 -22.37 -19.55
CA GLU A 128 0.02 -23.69 -19.56
C GLU A 128 -0.40 -24.18 -18.16
N LYS A 129 0.42 -23.88 -17.13
CA LYS A 129 0.26 -24.40 -15.76
C LYS A 129 0.28 -23.31 -14.73
N LEU A 130 -0.50 -23.47 -13.66
CA LEU A 130 -0.43 -22.61 -12.47
C LEU A 130 0.79 -22.95 -11.63
N THR A 131 1.59 -21.94 -11.32
CA THR A 131 2.66 -22.04 -10.35
C THR A 131 2.13 -21.63 -8.97
N HIS A 132 2.28 -22.49 -7.96
CA HIS A 132 1.87 -22.22 -6.59
C HIS A 132 3.07 -21.90 -5.71
N VAL A 133 2.97 -20.83 -4.93
CA VAL A 133 3.97 -20.46 -3.93
C VAL A 133 3.31 -20.54 -2.56
N ILE A 134 3.86 -21.40 -1.68
CA ILE A 134 3.32 -21.73 -0.37
C ILE A 134 4.21 -21.08 0.68
N TYR A 135 3.65 -20.15 1.45
CA TYR A 135 4.36 -19.41 2.49
C TYR A 135 4.16 -20.07 3.87
N PRO A 136 5.09 -19.85 4.81
CA PRO A 136 4.98 -20.42 6.16
C PRO A 136 3.89 -19.80 7.01
N GLU A 137 3.38 -18.63 6.61
CA GLU A 137 2.42 -17.82 7.37
C GLU A 137 1.37 -17.22 6.44
N LYS A 138 0.31 -16.66 7.04
CA LYS A 138 -0.72 -15.91 6.33
C LYS A 138 -0.12 -14.72 5.58
N ILE A 139 -0.53 -14.55 4.32
CA ILE A 139 -0.11 -13.45 3.45
C ILE A 139 -1.06 -12.28 3.65
N VAL A 140 -0.51 -11.12 3.99
CA VAL A 140 -1.27 -9.87 4.17
C VAL A 140 -1.12 -8.90 3.00
N TYR A 141 -0.06 -9.07 2.19
CA TYR A 141 0.20 -8.24 1.03
C TYR A 141 0.80 -9.06 -0.11
N VAL A 142 0.38 -8.78 -1.34
CA VAL A 142 0.95 -9.33 -2.56
C VAL A 142 1.02 -8.22 -3.60
N ASP A 143 2.15 -8.11 -4.28
CA ASP A 143 2.36 -7.21 -5.40
C ASP A 143 3.16 -7.92 -6.50
N PHE A 144 2.97 -7.48 -7.74
CA PHE A 144 3.67 -8.02 -8.90
C PHE A 144 4.05 -6.91 -9.88
N GLY A 145 5.16 -7.10 -10.58
CA GLY A 145 5.78 -6.04 -11.35
C GLY A 145 4.95 -5.57 -12.54
N ASN A 146 4.32 -6.47 -13.29
CA ASN A 146 3.52 -6.11 -14.45
C ASN A 146 2.38 -7.11 -14.73
N THR A 147 1.51 -6.77 -15.68
CA THR A 147 0.33 -7.54 -16.05
C THR A 147 0.61 -8.74 -16.95
N THR A 148 1.87 -9.06 -17.26
CA THR A 148 2.23 -10.29 -18.01
C THR A 148 2.06 -11.55 -17.18
N VAL A 149 1.94 -11.40 -15.86
CA VAL A 149 1.64 -12.48 -14.93
C VAL A 149 0.35 -12.16 -14.17
N GLN A 150 -0.57 -13.11 -14.19
CA GLN A 150 -1.76 -13.10 -13.35
C GLN A 150 -1.40 -13.71 -11.99
N VAL A 151 -1.78 -13.02 -10.93
CA VAL A 151 -1.47 -13.41 -9.54
C VAL A 151 -2.77 -13.46 -8.75
N GLU A 152 -3.05 -14.59 -8.13
CA GLU A 152 -4.25 -14.81 -7.34
C GLU A 152 -3.91 -15.46 -6.00
N LYS A 153 -4.58 -15.07 -4.93
CA LYS A 153 -4.58 -15.87 -3.70
C LYS A 153 -5.44 -17.10 -3.91
N ALA A 154 -4.96 -18.25 -3.44
CA ALA A 154 -5.75 -19.48 -3.51
C ALA A 154 -7.04 -19.32 -2.66
N GLU A 155 -8.16 -19.75 -3.21
CA GLU A 155 -9.45 -19.67 -2.52
C GLU A 155 -9.43 -20.48 -1.20
N ASN A 156 -9.97 -19.87 -0.13
CA ASN A 156 -10.07 -20.46 1.20
C ASN A 156 -8.74 -20.84 1.87
N VAL A 157 -7.62 -20.33 1.33
CA VAL A 157 -6.27 -20.54 1.87
C VAL A 157 -5.56 -19.20 1.90
N ASN A 158 -4.95 -18.85 3.02
CA ASN A 158 -4.37 -17.51 3.19
C ASN A 158 -2.84 -17.46 3.15
N ASN A 159 -2.19 -18.58 2.85
CA ASN A 159 -0.74 -18.66 2.72
C ASN A 159 -0.26 -19.19 1.35
N ILE A 160 -1.14 -19.26 0.34
CA ILE A 160 -0.79 -19.74 -1.00
C ILE A 160 -1.14 -18.68 -2.04
N VAL A 161 -0.20 -18.42 -2.94
CA VAL A 161 -0.38 -17.58 -4.14
C VAL A 161 -0.26 -18.46 -5.36
N ALA A 162 -1.20 -18.32 -6.29
CA ALA A 162 -1.18 -18.96 -7.60
C ALA A 162 -0.75 -17.93 -8.67
N LEU A 163 0.15 -18.34 -9.56
CA LEU A 163 0.73 -17.52 -10.61
C LEU A 163 0.51 -18.18 -11.97
N ARG A 164 0.18 -17.38 -12.99
CA ARG A 164 0.13 -17.82 -14.38
C ARG A 164 0.64 -16.72 -15.30
N ALA A 165 1.45 -17.04 -16.29
CA ALA A 165 1.76 -16.10 -17.36
C ALA A 165 0.52 -15.89 -18.24
N VAL A 166 0.22 -14.65 -18.58
CA VAL A 166 -0.86 -14.30 -19.51
C VAL A 166 -0.44 -14.63 -20.95
N SER A 167 0.85 -14.40 -21.21
CA SER A 167 1.50 -14.70 -22.49
C SER A 167 3.01 -14.86 -22.27
N PRO A 168 3.76 -15.42 -23.22
CA PRO A 168 5.22 -15.44 -23.17
C PRO A 168 5.80 -14.05 -22.99
N PHE A 169 6.82 -13.92 -22.12
CA PHE A 169 7.53 -12.68 -21.90
C PHE A 169 9.05 -12.93 -21.81
N ALA A 170 9.84 -11.97 -22.27
CA ALA A 170 11.30 -12.06 -22.32
C ALA A 170 11.97 -11.43 -21.09
N LEU A 171 11.45 -10.29 -20.63
CA LEU A 171 12.00 -9.57 -19.49
C LEU A 171 11.41 -10.08 -18.18
N GLN A 172 12.25 -10.31 -17.19
CA GLN A 172 11.80 -10.74 -15.86
C GLN A 172 10.93 -9.67 -15.21
N THR A 173 9.85 -10.11 -14.60
CA THR A 173 9.06 -9.33 -13.65
C THR A 173 9.26 -9.86 -12.24
N ASN A 174 8.56 -9.35 -11.24
CA ASN A 174 8.71 -9.82 -9.86
C ASN A 174 7.38 -10.11 -9.18
N LEU A 175 7.46 -10.92 -8.13
CA LEU A 175 6.42 -11.14 -7.14
C LEU A 175 6.97 -10.75 -5.78
N THR A 176 6.24 -9.95 -5.02
CA THR A 176 6.55 -9.62 -3.64
C THR A 176 5.39 -9.99 -2.75
N ALA A 177 5.67 -10.62 -1.62
CA ALA A 177 4.67 -10.94 -0.60
C ALA A 177 5.17 -10.56 0.79
N ILE A 178 4.24 -10.10 1.65
CA ILE A 178 4.49 -9.83 3.06
C ILE A 178 3.53 -10.69 3.87
N THR A 179 4.06 -11.37 4.88
CA THR A 179 3.27 -12.20 5.79
C THR A 179 2.82 -11.42 7.03
N GLU A 180 1.92 -12.01 7.80
CA GLU A 180 1.34 -11.42 9.01
C GLU A 180 2.39 -11.04 10.08
N SER A 181 3.51 -11.78 10.16
CA SER A 181 4.64 -11.44 11.03
C SER A 181 5.55 -10.32 10.46
N GLY A 182 5.23 -9.79 9.27
CA GLY A 182 6.04 -8.78 8.59
C GLY A 182 7.25 -9.34 7.82
N ARG A 183 7.33 -10.67 7.62
CA ARG A 183 8.37 -11.24 6.77
C ARG A 183 8.15 -10.86 5.32
N PHE A 184 9.22 -10.42 4.69
CA PHE A 184 9.23 -9.93 3.33
C PHE A 184 9.87 -10.97 2.41
N TYR A 185 9.17 -11.33 1.34
CA TYR A 185 9.63 -12.27 0.32
C TYR A 185 9.52 -11.62 -1.05
N THR A 186 10.57 -11.74 -1.85
CA THR A 186 10.59 -11.28 -3.24
C THR A 186 11.18 -12.33 -4.15
N PHE A 187 10.62 -12.45 -5.35
CA PHE A 187 11.00 -13.42 -6.36
C PHE A 187 11.07 -12.74 -7.72
N ASP A 188 12.09 -13.03 -8.49
CA ASP A 188 12.09 -12.75 -9.91
C ASP A 188 11.28 -13.82 -10.65
N LEU A 189 10.35 -13.41 -11.47
CA LEU A 189 9.53 -14.30 -12.28
C LEU A 189 10.09 -14.40 -13.70
N ARG A 190 10.31 -15.63 -14.14
CA ARG A 190 10.83 -15.93 -15.49
C ARG A 190 9.83 -16.81 -16.23
N TYR A 191 9.52 -16.45 -17.47
CA TYR A 191 8.73 -17.31 -18.33
C TYR A 191 9.51 -18.59 -18.66
N ALA A 192 8.88 -19.74 -18.45
CA ALA A 192 9.46 -21.07 -18.66
C ALA A 192 8.40 -22.03 -19.20
N PRO A 193 8.19 -22.10 -20.52
CA PRO A 193 7.28 -23.07 -21.11
C PRO A 193 7.78 -24.51 -20.81
N GLY A 194 6.85 -25.42 -20.56
CA GLY A 194 7.17 -26.81 -20.25
C GLY A 194 7.76 -27.04 -18.86
N CYS A 195 7.66 -26.10 -17.94
CA CYS A 195 8.14 -26.27 -16.56
C CYS A 195 7.48 -27.50 -15.91
N GLU A 196 8.29 -28.42 -15.39
CA GLU A 196 7.84 -29.63 -14.70
C GLU A 196 7.44 -29.35 -13.25
N ARG A 197 8.12 -28.38 -12.59
CA ARG A 197 7.88 -28.02 -11.20
C ARG A 197 7.06 -26.75 -11.13
N PHE A 198 5.92 -26.81 -10.48
CA PHE A 198 4.94 -25.72 -10.38
C PHE A 198 4.40 -25.50 -8.94
N SER A 199 5.05 -26.10 -7.94
CA SER A 199 4.72 -25.86 -6.53
C SER A 199 5.99 -25.67 -5.72
N PHE A 200 6.08 -24.53 -5.05
CA PHE A 200 7.26 -24.10 -4.31
C PHE A 200 6.87 -23.78 -2.86
N ILE A 201 7.63 -24.27 -1.91
CA ILE A 201 7.47 -23.97 -0.48
C ILE A 201 8.62 -23.04 -0.09
N VAL A 202 8.23 -21.86 0.41
CA VAL A 202 9.18 -20.85 0.91
C VAL A 202 9.56 -21.18 2.35
N ASP A 203 10.83 -20.99 2.70
CA ASP A 203 11.34 -21.22 4.06
C ASP A 203 10.88 -22.54 4.69
N LYS A 204 11.12 -23.63 3.96
CA LYS A 204 10.80 -24.96 4.47
C LYS A 204 11.52 -25.21 5.79
N GLN A 205 10.84 -24.95 6.90
CA GLN A 205 11.34 -25.35 8.21
C GLN A 205 11.30 -26.88 8.32
N ASP A 206 12.35 -27.47 8.81
CA ASP A 206 12.51 -28.93 9.03
C ASP A 206 11.56 -29.49 10.13
N THR A 207 10.41 -28.88 10.31
CA THR A 207 9.41 -29.37 11.24
C THR A 207 8.51 -30.36 10.51
N GLN A 208 8.52 -31.60 10.96
CA GLN A 208 7.68 -32.73 10.56
C GLN A 208 6.16 -32.49 10.71
N LYS A 209 5.66 -31.26 10.61
CA LYS A 209 4.24 -30.95 10.70
C LYS A 209 3.61 -30.86 9.31
N LYS A 210 2.73 -31.81 9.04
CA LYS A 210 2.03 -32.11 7.79
C LYS A 210 1.05 -31.04 7.28
N GLN A 211 0.96 -29.84 7.87
CA GLN A 211 0.03 -28.81 7.41
C GLN A 211 0.78 -27.74 6.63
N VAL A 212 0.67 -27.82 5.32
CA VAL A 212 1.31 -26.89 4.40
C VAL A 212 0.39 -25.70 4.09
N ALA A 213 -0.92 -25.94 4.05
CA ALA A 213 -1.92 -24.90 3.79
C ALA A 213 -2.55 -24.38 5.09
N ILE A 214 -2.65 -23.07 5.21
CA ILE A 214 -3.35 -22.40 6.30
C ILE A 214 -4.74 -22.02 5.79
N LEU A 215 -5.75 -22.77 6.23
CA LEU A 215 -7.13 -22.50 5.87
C LEU A 215 -7.58 -21.19 6.51
N GLU A 216 -8.27 -20.38 5.76
CA GLU A 216 -8.93 -19.18 6.30
C GLU A 216 -9.98 -19.60 7.30
N GLY A 217 -9.84 -19.12 8.53
CA GLY A 217 -10.78 -19.47 9.60
C GLY A 217 -12.18 -18.97 9.26
N ARG A 218 -13.13 -19.91 9.14
CA ARG A 218 -14.58 -19.69 9.02
C ARG A 218 -15.06 -18.89 7.80
N GLU A 219 -14.28 -18.72 6.75
CA GLU A 219 -14.89 -18.30 5.50
C GLU A 219 -15.81 -19.42 5.01
N ARG A 220 -17.08 -19.07 4.88
CA ARG A 220 -18.10 -19.97 4.32
C ARG A 220 -17.65 -20.37 2.93
N ASN A 221 -17.67 -21.67 2.63
CA ASN A 221 -17.38 -22.17 1.29
C ASN A 221 -18.35 -21.52 0.27
N THR A 222 -18.00 -21.52 -1.00
CA THR A 222 -18.76 -20.90 -2.08
C THR A 222 -20.24 -21.32 -2.07
N ARG A 223 -20.54 -22.56 -1.70
CA ARG A 223 -21.91 -23.06 -1.58
C ARG A 223 -22.66 -22.42 -0.41
N GLN A 224 -22.00 -22.23 0.74
CA GLN A 224 -22.59 -21.54 1.90
C GLN A 224 -22.79 -20.05 1.63
N LYS A 225 -21.86 -19.39 0.92
CA LYS A 225 -22.02 -18.00 0.45
C LYS A 225 -23.25 -17.87 -0.46
N ALA A 226 -23.39 -18.74 -1.46
CA ALA A 226 -24.52 -18.73 -2.38
C ALA A 226 -25.88 -19.01 -1.69
N LEU A 227 -25.91 -19.89 -0.70
CA LEU A 227 -27.12 -20.14 0.10
C LEU A 227 -27.51 -18.92 0.95
N LEU A 228 -26.53 -18.27 1.55
CA LEU A 228 -26.74 -17.04 2.34
C LEU A 228 -27.23 -15.89 1.46
N GLU A 229 -26.61 -15.67 0.31
CA GLU A 229 -27.03 -14.67 -0.68
C GLU A 229 -28.48 -14.90 -1.12
N LYS A 230 -28.86 -16.15 -1.38
CA LYS A 230 -30.20 -16.54 -1.74
C LYS A 230 -31.20 -16.28 -0.61
N GLU A 231 -30.82 -16.58 0.63
CA GLU A 231 -31.65 -16.31 1.80
C GLU A 231 -31.82 -14.82 2.04
N ILE A 232 -30.75 -14.04 2.00
CA ILE A 232 -30.75 -12.57 2.17
C ILE A 232 -31.59 -11.91 1.07
N SER A 233 -31.47 -12.40 -0.17
CA SER A 233 -32.20 -11.85 -1.31
C SER A 233 -33.72 -12.02 -1.20
N ARG A 234 -34.18 -13.04 -0.48
CA ARG A 234 -35.62 -13.33 -0.26
C ARG A 234 -36.23 -12.52 0.88
N ARG A 235 -35.40 -11.97 1.78
CA ARG A 235 -35.93 -11.21 2.92
C ARG A 235 -36.54 -9.89 2.48
N PRO A 236 -37.61 -9.41 3.12
CA PRO A 236 -38.22 -8.12 2.80
C PRO A 236 -37.23 -6.98 3.05
N LYS A 237 -37.42 -5.89 2.36
CA LYS A 237 -36.65 -4.65 2.59
C LYS A 237 -37.05 -4.07 3.94
N LEU A 238 -36.07 -3.88 4.83
CA LEU A 238 -36.29 -3.36 6.19
C LEU A 238 -35.97 -1.85 6.27
N LEU A 239 -34.99 -1.40 5.50
CA LEU A 239 -34.52 -0.02 5.51
C LEU A 239 -35.03 0.71 4.26
N THR A 240 -35.75 1.83 4.46
CA THR A 240 -36.32 2.62 3.36
C THR A 240 -35.74 4.01 3.27
N ASN A 241 -35.10 4.48 4.34
CA ASN A 241 -34.65 5.88 4.47
C ASN A 241 -33.16 6.11 4.15
N ILE A 242 -32.36 5.05 4.00
CA ILE A 242 -30.92 5.16 3.66
C ILE A 242 -30.80 5.12 2.15
N ARG A 243 -30.85 6.31 1.54
CA ARG A 243 -30.75 6.46 0.08
C ARG A 243 -30.12 7.79 -0.29
N ASP A 244 -29.45 7.79 -1.43
CA ASP A 244 -28.90 8.98 -2.07
C ASP A 244 -29.14 8.89 -3.58
N GLU A 245 -29.26 10.04 -4.24
CA GLU A 245 -29.51 10.12 -5.69
C GLU A 245 -28.63 11.21 -6.30
N VAL A 246 -27.75 10.83 -7.20
CA VAL A 246 -26.86 11.73 -7.92
C VAL A 246 -26.90 11.41 -9.41
N ALA A 247 -27.08 12.43 -10.24
CA ALA A 247 -27.08 12.33 -11.71
C ALA A 247 -28.02 11.24 -12.28
N GLY A 248 -29.20 11.04 -11.65
CA GLY A 248 -30.15 10.00 -12.08
C GLY A 248 -29.80 8.58 -11.61
N MET A 249 -28.73 8.41 -10.83
CA MET A 249 -28.38 7.15 -10.18
C MET A 249 -28.84 7.18 -8.73
N ARG A 250 -29.74 6.28 -8.36
CA ARG A 250 -30.20 6.13 -6.98
C ARG A 250 -29.53 4.94 -6.33
N PHE A 251 -28.80 5.20 -5.25
CA PHE A 251 -28.25 4.20 -4.37
C PHE A 251 -29.10 4.09 -3.09
N CYS A 252 -29.35 2.88 -2.61
CA CYS A 252 -30.05 2.68 -1.34
C CYS A 252 -29.50 1.46 -0.60
N VAL A 253 -29.45 1.53 0.73
CA VAL A 253 -29.20 0.40 1.62
C VAL A 253 -30.56 -0.14 2.05
N THR A 254 -30.86 -1.39 1.72
CA THR A 254 -32.18 -1.99 2.00
C THR A 254 -32.18 -2.88 3.23
N ASN A 255 -31.05 -3.45 3.58
CA ASN A 255 -30.90 -4.32 4.74
C ASN A 255 -29.45 -4.32 5.23
N ILE A 256 -29.29 -4.49 6.54
CA ILE A 256 -28.04 -4.81 7.22
C ILE A 256 -28.28 -6.06 8.04
N PHE A 257 -27.45 -7.05 7.85
CA PHE A 257 -27.51 -8.33 8.59
C PHE A 257 -26.22 -8.51 9.36
N VAL A 258 -26.35 -9.10 10.55
CA VAL A 258 -25.22 -9.54 11.34
C VAL A 258 -25.25 -11.06 11.36
N ASP A 259 -24.15 -11.67 10.99
CA ASP A 259 -23.99 -13.11 11.01
C ASP A 259 -22.63 -13.47 11.59
N ASN A 260 -22.65 -13.89 12.85
CA ASN A 260 -21.47 -13.97 13.72
C ASN A 260 -20.74 -12.61 13.74
N ASP A 261 -19.47 -12.54 13.31
CA ASP A 261 -18.65 -11.32 13.32
C ASP A 261 -18.65 -10.60 11.95
N ILE A 262 -19.57 -10.93 11.05
CA ILE A 262 -19.65 -10.39 9.70
C ILE A 262 -20.89 -9.51 9.55
N LEU A 263 -20.70 -8.28 9.08
CA LEU A 263 -21.75 -7.36 8.65
C LEU A 263 -22.02 -7.55 7.16
N LEU A 264 -23.26 -7.86 6.81
CA LEU A 264 -23.72 -8.05 5.44
C LEU A 264 -24.69 -6.92 5.06
N PHE A 265 -24.36 -6.23 3.99
CA PHE A 265 -25.17 -5.13 3.48
C PHE A 265 -25.88 -5.53 2.20
N ARG A 266 -27.16 -5.23 2.10
CA ARG A 266 -27.92 -5.35 0.84
C ARG A 266 -28.15 -3.97 0.26
N PHE A 267 -27.65 -3.75 -0.94
CA PHE A 267 -27.79 -2.50 -1.66
C PHE A 267 -28.78 -2.61 -2.80
N GLY A 268 -29.38 -1.49 -3.16
CA GLY A 268 -30.09 -1.30 -4.42
C GLY A 268 -29.47 -0.15 -5.19
N LEU A 269 -29.11 -0.39 -6.45
CA LEU A 269 -28.67 0.65 -7.38
C LEU A 269 -29.70 0.71 -8.52
N HIS A 270 -30.27 1.89 -8.72
CA HIS A 270 -31.27 2.14 -9.76
C HIS A 270 -30.78 3.24 -10.70
N ASN A 271 -30.54 2.89 -11.94
CA ASN A 271 -30.24 3.85 -12.99
C ASN A 271 -31.56 4.40 -13.56
N ARG A 272 -31.79 5.68 -13.36
CA ARG A 272 -32.92 6.44 -13.94
C ARG A 272 -32.47 7.39 -15.06
N SER A 273 -31.14 7.40 -15.33
CA SER A 273 -30.61 8.18 -16.45
C SER A 273 -30.86 7.47 -17.77
N GLN A 274 -30.65 8.17 -18.87
CA GLN A 274 -30.72 7.59 -20.22
C GLN A 274 -29.39 6.94 -20.67
N ILE A 275 -28.38 6.94 -19.80
CA ILE A 275 -27.03 6.42 -20.10
C ILE A 275 -26.83 5.12 -19.35
N GLY A 276 -26.33 4.10 -20.04
CA GLY A 276 -25.92 2.84 -19.40
C GLY A 276 -24.68 3.06 -18.54
N TYR A 277 -24.68 2.53 -17.32
CA TYR A 277 -23.53 2.56 -16.40
C TYR A 277 -23.05 1.16 -16.08
N THR A 278 -21.75 0.97 -16.09
CA THR A 278 -21.07 -0.22 -15.57
C THR A 278 -20.41 0.16 -14.26
N ILE A 279 -20.62 -0.63 -13.21
CA ILE A 279 -19.96 -0.41 -11.91
C ILE A 279 -18.55 -0.94 -12.04
N ASP A 280 -17.56 -0.06 -11.89
CA ASP A 280 -16.14 -0.42 -11.90
C ASP A 280 -15.69 -0.86 -10.50
N PHE A 281 -16.02 -0.08 -9.46
CA PHE A 281 -15.72 -0.43 -8.08
C PHE A 281 -16.71 0.19 -7.09
N ILE A 282 -16.79 -0.38 -5.89
CA ILE A 282 -17.49 0.17 -4.74
C ILE A 282 -16.49 0.23 -3.58
N ARG A 283 -16.37 1.40 -2.93
CA ARG A 283 -15.51 1.59 -1.74
C ARG A 283 -16.36 1.83 -0.51
N PHE A 284 -15.98 1.20 0.60
CA PHE A 284 -16.59 1.39 1.91
C PHE A 284 -15.56 2.03 2.85
N TYR A 285 -16.01 3.01 3.63
CA TYR A 285 -15.19 3.67 4.63
C TYR A 285 -15.85 3.54 6.00
N ILE A 286 -15.07 3.19 7.02
CA ILE A 286 -15.51 3.23 8.42
C ILE A 286 -14.96 4.55 8.98
N CYS A 287 -15.87 5.49 9.27
CA CYS A 287 -15.53 6.73 9.94
C CYS A 287 -15.78 6.57 11.44
N LEU A 288 -14.73 6.68 12.25
CA LEU A 288 -14.87 6.83 13.69
C LEU A 288 -15.19 8.30 13.98
N LEU A 289 -16.45 8.59 14.35
CA LEU A 289 -16.82 9.87 14.92
C LEU A 289 -16.26 9.90 16.36
N TYR A 290 -15.15 10.57 16.57
CA TYR A 290 -14.75 10.98 17.90
C TYR A 290 -15.74 12.07 18.33
N THR A 291 -16.69 11.73 19.17
CA THR A 291 -17.37 12.72 20.00
C THR A 291 -16.32 13.13 21.06
N SER A 292 -15.63 14.23 20.83
CA SER A 292 -14.94 14.89 21.92
C SER A 292 -16.03 15.42 22.85
N ASP A 293 -16.18 14.83 24.01
CA ASP A 293 -16.86 15.45 25.15
C ASP A 293 -16.04 16.68 25.58
N ALA A 294 -16.24 17.77 24.85
CA ALA A 294 -15.83 19.10 25.25
C ALA A 294 -16.99 19.75 26.00
N ALA A 295 -17.32 19.23 27.16
CA ALA A 295 -18.26 19.84 28.09
C ALA A 295 -17.87 19.49 29.52
N ASP A 296 -16.67 19.94 29.96
CA ASP A 296 -16.35 20.09 31.36
C ASP A 296 -15.17 21.07 31.50
N ASP A 297 -15.42 22.37 31.24
CA ASP A 297 -14.61 23.45 31.77
C ASP A 297 -15.43 24.75 31.68
N LEU A 298 -16.50 24.82 32.47
CA LEU A 298 -17.16 26.05 32.86
C LEU A 298 -17.68 25.92 34.31
N THR A 299 -16.76 25.97 35.26
CA THR A 299 -17.06 26.43 36.60
C THR A 299 -15.89 27.20 37.18
#